data_ce532715854019c5761beb10ca2ba015
#
_entry.id   ce532715854019c5761beb10ca2ba015
#
_cell.length_a   1.000
_cell.length_b   1.000
_cell.length_c   1.000
_cell.angle_alpha   90.00
_cell.angle_beta   90.00
_cell.angle_gamma   90.00
#
_symmetry.space_group_name_H-M   'P 1'
#
loop_
_entity.id
_entity.type
_entity.pdbx_description
1 polymer ?
#
loop_
_entity_poly.entity_id
_entity_poly.type
_entity_poly.pdbx_seq_one_letter_code
_entity_poly.pdbx_strand_id
1 'polypeptide(L)'
;VRKGDRVLDLAGGTGDIAALLRERVGDAGELVLGDINGEMLRVGRDRMTDRGNVRGFEYVQCNAESLPFPDASFDLVTIAFGLRNVTDKDAGLREMFRVLKPGGQARVLEFSEVTADWFKPIYDFHSFKVLPALGKLFAGDSGSYQYLAESIRKHPPQAELKAMMEAAGFVRCDYKNLSAGIVAIHTGYKA
;
A
#
# COMPACT_ATOMS: atom_id res chain seq x y z
N VAL A 1 10.19 8.73 8.00
CA VAL A 1 11.29 7.79 7.73
C VAL A 1 12.59 8.43 8.15
N ARG A 2 13.38 7.74 8.93
CA ARG A 2 14.68 8.19 9.44
C ARG A 2 15.77 7.21 9.00
N LYS A 3 17.01 7.66 9.03
CA LYS A 3 18.16 6.78 8.82
C LYS A 3 18.21 5.71 9.93
N GLY A 4 18.36 4.46 9.53
CA GLY A 4 18.38 3.32 10.43
C GLY A 4 17.02 2.72 10.79
N ASP A 5 15.90 3.28 10.30
CA ASP A 5 14.56 2.70 10.49
C ASP A 5 14.49 1.29 9.88
N ARG A 6 13.75 0.40 10.54
CA ARG A 6 13.31 -0.88 9.97
C ARG A 6 11.90 -0.72 9.41
N VAL A 7 11.76 -0.93 8.12
CA VAL A 7 10.53 -0.63 7.36
C VAL A 7 9.97 -1.90 6.75
N LEU A 8 8.65 -2.11 6.87
CA LEU A 8 7.91 -3.12 6.14
C LEU A 8 7.09 -2.46 5.03
N ASP A 9 7.32 -2.87 3.79
CA ASP A 9 6.53 -2.49 2.62
C ASP A 9 5.62 -3.66 2.25
N LEU A 10 4.35 -3.60 2.65
CA LEU A 10 3.33 -4.63 2.41
C LEU A 10 2.72 -4.47 1.03
N ALA A 11 2.41 -5.60 0.39
CA ALA A 11 2.01 -5.67 -1.01
C ALA A 11 3.03 -4.91 -1.87
N GLY A 12 4.32 -5.05 -1.49
CA GLY A 12 5.43 -4.30 -2.07
C GLY A 12 5.71 -4.65 -3.53
N GLY A 13 5.16 -5.77 -4.01
CA GLY A 13 5.20 -6.15 -5.42
C GLY A 13 6.62 -6.16 -5.99
N THR A 14 6.85 -5.34 -7.00
CA THR A 14 8.17 -5.20 -7.66
C THR A 14 9.12 -4.22 -6.97
N GLY A 15 8.76 -3.72 -5.78
CA GLY A 15 9.66 -2.95 -4.90
C GLY A 15 9.84 -1.48 -5.25
N ASP A 16 8.90 -0.86 -5.98
CA ASP A 16 9.05 0.54 -6.39
C ASP A 16 9.02 1.50 -5.18
N ILE A 17 8.14 1.27 -4.21
CA ILE A 17 8.09 2.05 -2.96
C ILE A 17 9.32 1.76 -2.09
N ALA A 18 9.70 0.50 -1.97
CA ALA A 18 10.90 0.11 -1.22
C ALA A 18 12.18 0.75 -1.78
N ALA A 19 12.32 0.87 -3.10
CA ALA A 19 13.44 1.57 -3.71
C ALA A 19 13.52 3.05 -3.29
N LEU A 20 12.37 3.75 -3.26
CA LEU A 20 12.29 5.13 -2.77
C LEU A 20 12.59 5.26 -1.28
N LEU A 21 12.16 4.28 -0.49
CA LEU A 21 12.41 4.23 0.95
C LEU A 21 13.88 3.95 1.25
N ARG A 22 14.57 3.14 0.43
CA ARG A 22 15.99 2.82 0.59
C ARG A 22 16.88 4.07 0.71
N GLU A 23 16.62 5.04 -0.15
CA GLU A 23 17.36 6.32 -0.12
C GLU A 23 17.17 7.07 1.20
N ARG A 24 16.00 6.89 1.85
CA ARG A 24 15.64 7.59 3.10
C ARG A 24 16.18 6.89 4.34
N VAL A 25 16.07 5.55 4.40
CA VAL A 25 16.57 4.78 5.56
C VAL A 25 18.09 4.67 5.56
N GLY A 26 18.76 4.81 4.40
CA GLY A 26 20.21 4.71 4.27
C GLY A 26 20.76 3.31 4.60
N ASP A 27 22.08 3.15 4.59
CA ASP A 27 22.73 1.84 4.70
C ASP A 27 22.53 1.15 6.05
N ALA A 28 22.27 1.91 7.11
CA ALA A 28 21.99 1.37 8.44
C ALA A 28 20.54 0.90 8.63
N GLY A 29 19.64 1.21 7.69
CA GLY A 29 18.24 0.81 7.76
C GLY A 29 17.96 -0.52 7.07
N GLU A 30 16.87 -1.14 7.45
CA GLU A 30 16.38 -2.42 6.91
C GLU A 30 15.04 -2.23 6.19
N LEU A 31 14.89 -2.84 5.04
CA LEU A 31 13.67 -2.86 4.25
C LEU A 31 13.19 -4.29 4.06
N VAL A 32 11.99 -4.58 4.52
CA VAL A 32 11.32 -5.86 4.27
C VAL A 32 10.22 -5.64 3.24
N LEU A 33 10.33 -6.32 2.10
CA LEU A 33 9.24 -6.42 1.14
C LEU A 33 8.39 -7.62 1.49
N GLY A 34 7.14 -7.37 1.87
CA GLY A 34 6.13 -8.40 2.11
C GLY A 34 5.10 -8.41 0.98
N ASP A 35 4.86 -9.57 0.37
CA ASP A 35 3.81 -9.72 -0.61
C ASP A 35 3.23 -11.14 -0.55
N ILE A 36 1.95 -11.30 -0.90
CA ILE A 36 1.33 -12.62 -0.99
C ILE A 36 1.81 -13.38 -2.24
N ASN A 37 2.24 -12.66 -3.26
CA ASN A 37 2.69 -13.20 -4.53
C ASN A 37 4.22 -13.34 -4.58
N GLY A 38 4.72 -14.57 -4.43
CA GLY A 38 6.15 -14.89 -4.46
C GLY A 38 6.84 -14.54 -5.79
N GLU A 39 6.13 -14.58 -6.92
CA GLU A 39 6.70 -14.19 -8.22
C GLU A 39 6.96 -12.68 -8.30
N MET A 40 6.06 -11.87 -7.73
CA MET A 40 6.27 -10.42 -7.64
C MET A 40 7.49 -10.10 -6.77
N LEU A 41 7.67 -10.81 -5.65
CA LEU A 41 8.86 -10.65 -4.80
C LEU A 41 10.14 -11.06 -5.54
N ARG A 42 10.11 -12.12 -6.35
CA ARG A 42 11.25 -12.53 -7.17
C ARG A 42 11.64 -11.42 -8.16
N VAL A 43 10.68 -10.88 -8.89
CA VAL A 43 10.90 -9.75 -9.80
C VAL A 43 11.44 -8.53 -9.04
N GLY A 44 10.87 -8.24 -7.88
CA GLY A 44 11.31 -7.14 -7.00
C GLY A 44 12.77 -7.31 -6.58
N ARG A 45 13.16 -8.50 -6.15
CA ARG A 45 14.54 -8.81 -5.79
C ARG A 45 15.51 -8.62 -6.96
N ASP A 46 15.14 -9.14 -8.13
CA ASP A 46 16.00 -9.03 -9.32
C ASP A 46 16.19 -7.55 -9.71
N ARG A 47 15.12 -6.75 -9.72
CA ARG A 47 15.17 -5.29 -9.97
C ARG A 47 16.01 -4.53 -8.94
N MET A 48 15.92 -4.89 -7.65
CA MET A 48 16.73 -4.24 -6.60
C MET A 48 18.22 -4.59 -6.80
N THR A 49 18.52 -5.83 -7.16
CA THR A 49 19.87 -6.28 -7.48
C THR A 49 20.46 -5.51 -8.67
N ASP A 50 19.70 -5.38 -9.77
CA ASP A 50 20.10 -4.62 -10.97
C ASP A 50 20.37 -3.13 -10.68
N ARG A 51 19.67 -2.57 -9.69
CA ARG A 51 19.90 -1.20 -9.20
C ARG A 51 21.09 -1.08 -8.22
N GLY A 52 21.81 -2.17 -7.96
CA GLY A 52 22.91 -2.21 -6.99
C GLY A 52 22.46 -2.26 -5.52
N ASN A 53 21.17 -2.41 -5.25
CA ASN A 53 20.60 -2.49 -3.91
C ASN A 53 20.60 -3.94 -3.39
N VAL A 54 21.77 -4.51 -3.10
CA VAL A 54 21.93 -5.92 -2.70
C VAL A 54 21.88 -6.12 -1.18
N ARG A 55 22.03 -5.06 -0.39
CA ARG A 55 22.09 -5.15 1.06
C ARG A 55 20.94 -4.40 1.73
N GLY A 56 20.51 -4.88 2.90
CA GLY A 56 19.48 -4.26 3.71
C GLY A 56 18.06 -4.46 3.15
N PHE A 57 17.87 -5.46 2.27
CA PHE A 57 16.56 -5.91 1.81
C PHE A 57 16.30 -7.35 2.26
N GLU A 58 15.10 -7.60 2.76
CA GLU A 58 14.54 -8.89 3.04
C GLU A 58 13.26 -9.06 2.21
N TYR A 59 12.98 -10.26 1.71
CA TYR A 59 11.81 -10.56 0.87
C TYR A 59 11.03 -11.67 1.53
N VAL A 60 9.81 -11.40 1.95
CA VAL A 60 8.99 -12.31 2.73
C VAL A 60 7.65 -12.52 2.07
N GLN A 61 7.36 -13.74 1.65
CA GLN A 61 6.02 -14.09 1.20
C GLN A 61 5.08 -14.19 2.39
N CYS A 62 4.09 -13.30 2.48
CA CYS A 62 3.19 -13.22 3.61
C CYS A 62 1.80 -12.71 3.23
N ASN A 63 0.80 -13.09 4.03
CA ASN A 63 -0.54 -12.52 3.98
C ASN A 63 -0.59 -11.33 4.95
N ALA A 64 -1.09 -10.18 4.48
CA ALA A 64 -1.26 -8.97 5.29
C ALA A 64 -2.20 -9.17 6.49
N GLU A 65 -3.10 -10.14 6.44
CA GLU A 65 -4.04 -10.50 7.50
C GLU A 65 -3.41 -11.35 8.62
N SER A 66 -2.19 -11.87 8.40
CA SER A 66 -1.43 -12.68 9.36
C SER A 66 0.06 -12.58 9.06
N LEU A 67 0.72 -11.58 9.63
CA LEU A 67 2.10 -11.27 9.35
C LEU A 67 3.06 -12.16 10.14
N PRO A 68 4.07 -12.78 9.51
CA PRO A 68 5.02 -13.67 10.18
C PRO A 68 6.12 -12.89 10.92
N PHE A 69 5.78 -11.76 11.52
CA PHE A 69 6.71 -10.93 12.27
C PHE A 69 6.28 -10.80 13.72
N PRO A 70 7.22 -10.72 14.67
CA PRO A 70 6.91 -10.41 16.06
C PRO A 70 6.26 -9.04 16.21
N ASP A 71 5.61 -8.83 17.35
CA ASP A 71 5.11 -7.53 17.76
C ASP A 71 6.25 -6.51 17.83
N ALA A 72 5.95 -5.25 17.61
CA ALA A 72 6.89 -4.14 17.76
C ALA A 72 8.22 -4.32 17.00
N SER A 73 8.16 -4.80 15.76
CA SER A 73 9.32 -5.10 14.92
C SER A 73 9.74 -3.95 13.99
N PHE A 74 8.82 -3.06 13.62
CA PHE A 74 9.03 -2.06 12.58
C PHE A 74 8.80 -0.63 13.06
N ASP A 75 9.59 0.29 12.54
CA ASP A 75 9.43 1.73 12.77
C ASP A 75 8.39 2.34 11.83
N LEU A 76 8.27 1.77 10.62
CA LEU A 76 7.28 2.15 9.61
C LEU A 76 6.71 0.91 8.93
N VAL A 77 5.40 0.90 8.69
CA VAL A 77 4.74 -0.04 7.78
C VAL A 77 4.07 0.77 6.68
N THR A 78 4.35 0.41 5.42
CA THR A 78 3.71 1.00 4.24
C THR A 78 2.89 -0.04 3.50
N ILE A 79 1.80 0.38 2.88
CA ILE A 79 1.07 -0.41 1.90
C ILE A 79 0.58 0.53 0.79
N ALA A 80 0.99 0.28 -0.46
CA ALA A 80 0.63 1.11 -1.59
C ALA A 80 -0.13 0.29 -2.64
N PHE A 81 -1.37 0.71 -2.93
CA PHE A 81 -2.27 0.08 -3.91
C PHE A 81 -2.51 -1.42 -3.68
N GLY A 82 -2.34 -1.87 -2.43
CA GLY A 82 -2.50 -3.27 -2.02
C GLY A 82 -3.67 -3.50 -1.07
N LEU A 83 -4.03 -2.52 -0.23
CA LEU A 83 -5.04 -2.71 0.83
C LEU A 83 -6.43 -3.04 0.25
N ARG A 84 -6.78 -2.51 -0.93
CA ARG A 84 -8.07 -2.83 -1.59
C ARG A 84 -8.22 -4.32 -1.90
N ASN A 85 -7.11 -5.04 -2.07
CA ASN A 85 -7.08 -6.47 -2.39
C ASN A 85 -7.05 -7.37 -1.15
N VAL A 86 -6.85 -6.80 0.03
CA VAL A 86 -6.92 -7.54 1.31
C VAL A 86 -8.39 -7.86 1.60
N THR A 87 -8.67 -9.12 1.89
CA THR A 87 -10.04 -9.62 2.10
C THR A 87 -10.62 -9.05 3.39
N ASP A 88 -9.93 -9.28 4.51
CA ASP A 88 -10.24 -8.66 5.82
C ASP A 88 -9.29 -7.49 6.08
N LYS A 89 -9.74 -6.29 5.69
CA LYS A 89 -8.96 -5.06 5.86
C LYS A 89 -8.74 -4.72 7.34
N ASP A 90 -9.70 -5.04 8.19
CA ASP A 90 -9.60 -4.80 9.64
C ASP A 90 -8.52 -5.70 10.26
N ALA A 91 -8.45 -6.98 9.83
CA ALA A 91 -7.35 -7.86 10.23
C ALA A 91 -6.00 -7.33 9.73
N GLY A 92 -5.91 -6.91 8.47
CA GLY A 92 -4.69 -6.34 7.91
C GLY A 92 -4.23 -5.09 8.67
N LEU A 93 -5.14 -4.17 8.99
CA LEU A 93 -4.82 -2.97 9.77
C LEU A 93 -4.40 -3.30 11.21
N ARG A 94 -5.04 -4.29 11.86
CA ARG A 94 -4.62 -4.77 13.19
C ARG A 94 -3.22 -5.39 13.16
N GLU A 95 -2.89 -6.16 12.13
CA GLU A 95 -1.55 -6.74 11.95
C GLU A 95 -0.49 -5.66 11.70
N MET A 96 -0.79 -4.66 10.85
CA MET A 96 0.09 -3.50 10.67
C MET A 96 0.33 -2.78 12.00
N PHE A 97 -0.72 -2.61 12.83
CA PHE A 97 -0.59 -2.02 14.16
C PHE A 97 0.23 -2.89 15.10
N ARG A 98 0.00 -4.21 15.11
CA ARG A 98 0.70 -5.15 15.99
C ARG A 98 2.21 -5.11 15.76
N VAL A 99 2.64 -5.19 14.51
CA VAL A 99 4.06 -5.27 14.17
C VAL A 99 4.80 -3.94 14.27
N LEU A 100 4.10 -2.82 14.38
CA LEU A 100 4.72 -1.52 14.62
C LEU A 100 5.21 -1.39 16.06
N LYS A 101 6.39 -0.77 16.22
CA LYS A 101 6.92 -0.34 17.53
C LYS A 101 6.06 0.80 18.11
N PRO A 102 6.02 0.99 19.44
CA PRO A 102 5.52 2.23 20.01
C PRO A 102 6.22 3.45 19.37
N GLY A 103 5.46 4.47 19.00
CA GLY A 103 5.95 5.61 18.22
C GLY A 103 6.10 5.37 16.71
N GLY A 104 5.92 4.14 16.25
CA GLY A 104 5.97 3.76 14.84
C GLY A 104 4.76 4.29 14.06
N GLN A 105 4.87 4.27 12.74
CA GLN A 105 3.90 4.88 11.82
C GLN A 105 3.42 3.88 10.77
N ALA A 106 2.11 3.88 10.49
CA ALA A 106 1.56 3.25 9.29
C ALA A 106 1.26 4.30 8.21
N ARG A 107 1.50 3.93 6.94
CA ARG A 107 1.11 4.73 5.78
C ARG A 107 0.41 3.85 4.76
N VAL A 108 -0.80 4.25 4.39
CA VAL A 108 -1.62 3.59 3.38
C VAL A 108 -1.82 4.55 2.22
N LEU A 109 -1.28 4.21 1.05
CA LEU A 109 -1.52 4.91 -0.22
C LEU A 109 -2.50 4.06 -1.04
N GLU A 110 -3.70 4.58 -1.30
CA GLU A 110 -4.70 3.80 -2.02
C GLU A 110 -5.63 4.70 -2.84
N PHE A 111 -6.26 4.10 -3.84
CA PHE A 111 -7.38 4.75 -4.54
C PHE A 111 -8.48 5.08 -3.55
N SER A 112 -9.18 6.18 -3.81
CA SER A 112 -10.23 6.64 -2.94
C SER A 112 -11.32 7.37 -3.70
N GLU A 113 -12.25 7.99 -2.99
CA GLU A 113 -13.37 8.68 -3.63
C GLU A 113 -12.98 10.08 -4.09
N VAL A 114 -13.32 10.41 -5.35
CA VAL A 114 -13.11 11.75 -5.91
C VAL A 114 -13.89 12.78 -5.08
N THR A 115 -13.19 13.79 -4.59
CA THR A 115 -13.79 14.83 -3.71
C THR A 115 -14.24 16.08 -4.47
N ALA A 116 -13.88 16.21 -5.75
CA ALA A 116 -14.29 17.32 -6.59
C ALA A 116 -15.57 16.98 -7.35
N ASP A 117 -16.74 17.50 -6.92
CA ASP A 117 -18.06 17.18 -7.49
C ASP A 117 -18.14 17.39 -9.00
N TRP A 118 -17.51 18.45 -9.52
CA TRP A 118 -17.49 18.73 -10.94
C TRP A 118 -16.66 17.73 -11.76
N PHE A 119 -15.68 17.08 -11.13
CA PHE A 119 -14.77 16.15 -11.79
C PHE A 119 -15.27 14.69 -11.68
N LYS A 120 -16.08 14.38 -10.68
CA LYS A 120 -16.60 13.03 -10.44
C LYS A 120 -17.26 12.38 -11.67
N PRO A 121 -18.19 13.02 -12.40
CA PRO A 121 -18.81 12.41 -13.57
C PRO A 121 -17.83 12.17 -14.74
N ILE A 122 -16.82 13.03 -14.89
CA ILE A 122 -15.78 12.88 -15.91
C ILE A 122 -14.89 11.70 -15.57
N TYR A 123 -14.48 11.60 -14.29
CA TYR A 123 -13.67 10.49 -13.80
C TYR A 123 -14.39 9.16 -13.90
N ASP A 124 -15.65 9.09 -13.52
CA ASP A 124 -16.48 7.88 -13.58
C ASP A 124 -16.64 7.42 -15.04
N PHE A 125 -16.95 8.33 -15.95
CA PHE A 125 -17.05 8.00 -17.37
C PHE A 125 -15.73 7.45 -17.93
N HIS A 126 -14.62 8.10 -17.64
CA HIS A 126 -13.30 7.66 -18.09
C HIS A 126 -12.92 6.31 -17.49
N SER A 127 -13.06 6.14 -16.18
CA SER A 127 -12.61 4.94 -15.44
C SER A 127 -13.46 3.71 -15.73
N PHE A 128 -14.77 3.89 -15.95
CA PHE A 128 -15.70 2.77 -16.10
C PHE A 128 -16.13 2.49 -17.53
N LYS A 129 -15.89 3.39 -18.45
CA LYS A 129 -16.23 3.20 -19.88
C LYS A 129 -15.03 3.26 -20.80
N VAL A 130 -14.15 4.26 -20.59
CA VAL A 130 -13.02 4.47 -21.51
C VAL A 130 -11.89 3.49 -21.24
N LEU A 131 -11.45 3.36 -19.99
CA LEU A 131 -10.33 2.45 -19.63
C LEU A 131 -10.62 0.98 -19.96
N PRO A 132 -11.78 0.38 -19.62
CA PRO A 132 -12.09 -0.99 -20.00
C PRO A 132 -12.18 -1.21 -21.52
N ALA A 133 -12.73 -0.22 -22.25
CA ALA A 133 -12.79 -0.28 -23.70
C ALA A 133 -11.41 -0.25 -24.36
N LEU A 134 -10.51 0.62 -23.87
CA LEU A 134 -9.11 0.66 -24.30
C LEU A 134 -8.34 -0.60 -23.92
N GLY A 135 -8.57 -1.12 -22.71
CA GLY A 135 -7.97 -2.39 -22.26
C GLY A 135 -8.33 -3.55 -23.16
N LYS A 136 -9.61 -3.65 -23.55
CA LYS A 136 -10.08 -4.66 -24.51
C LYS A 136 -9.46 -4.48 -25.91
N LEU A 137 -9.28 -3.23 -26.34
CA LEU A 137 -8.79 -2.92 -27.69
C LEU A 137 -7.26 -3.14 -27.81
N PHE A 138 -6.48 -2.77 -26.78
CA PHE A 138 -5.01 -2.74 -26.89
C PHE A 138 -4.30 -3.85 -26.12
N ALA A 139 -4.85 -4.33 -25.01
CA ALA A 139 -4.19 -5.32 -24.15
C ALA A 139 -4.80 -6.72 -24.23
N GLY A 140 -5.97 -6.89 -24.87
CA GLY A 140 -6.68 -8.16 -24.91
C GLY A 140 -7.17 -8.67 -23.54
N ASP A 141 -6.96 -7.88 -22.47
CA ASP A 141 -7.27 -8.21 -21.09
C ASP A 141 -8.26 -7.21 -20.49
N SER A 142 -9.55 -7.44 -20.77
CA SER A 142 -10.62 -6.65 -20.15
C SER A 142 -10.84 -7.04 -18.67
N GLY A 143 -10.43 -8.24 -18.26
CA GLY A 143 -10.68 -8.76 -16.92
C GLY A 143 -9.88 -8.00 -15.85
N SER A 144 -8.61 -7.73 -16.07
CA SER A 144 -7.77 -6.98 -15.13
C SER A 144 -8.27 -5.55 -14.92
N TYR A 145 -8.74 -4.87 -15.97
CA TYR A 145 -9.29 -3.51 -15.85
C TYR A 145 -10.66 -3.49 -15.14
N GLN A 146 -11.50 -4.50 -15.41
CA GLN A 146 -12.77 -4.64 -14.70
C GLN A 146 -12.53 -4.90 -13.21
N TYR A 147 -11.62 -5.82 -12.88
CA TYR A 147 -11.23 -6.11 -11.50
C TYR A 147 -10.70 -4.86 -10.79
N LEU A 148 -9.84 -4.08 -11.45
CA LEU A 148 -9.33 -2.82 -10.90
C LEU A 148 -10.48 -1.85 -10.55
N ALA A 149 -11.39 -1.62 -11.49
CA ALA A 149 -12.53 -0.74 -11.28
C ALA A 149 -13.45 -1.22 -10.13
N GLU A 150 -13.70 -2.53 -10.05
CA GLU A 150 -14.52 -3.13 -9.00
C GLU A 150 -13.83 -3.07 -7.63
N SER A 151 -12.51 -3.34 -7.56
CA SER A 151 -11.75 -3.28 -6.31
C SER A 151 -11.67 -1.85 -5.76
N ILE A 152 -11.54 -0.84 -6.63
CA ILE A 152 -11.58 0.58 -6.23
C ILE A 152 -12.95 0.93 -5.65
N ARG A 153 -14.05 0.49 -6.28
CA ARG A 153 -15.41 0.76 -5.79
C ARG A 153 -15.73 0.13 -4.43
N LYS A 154 -15.14 -1.03 -4.15
CA LYS A 154 -15.32 -1.74 -2.88
C LYS A 154 -14.42 -1.23 -1.77
N HIS A 155 -13.43 -0.42 -2.14
CA HIS A 155 -12.52 0.15 -1.15
C HIS A 155 -13.22 1.26 -0.35
N PRO A 156 -13.06 1.32 0.98
CA PRO A 156 -13.66 2.36 1.80
C PRO A 156 -13.17 3.76 1.40
N PRO A 157 -14.06 4.77 1.41
CA PRO A 157 -13.66 6.15 1.20
C PRO A 157 -12.74 6.65 2.33
N GLN A 158 -12.13 7.82 2.12
CA GLN A 158 -11.08 8.36 3.00
C GLN A 158 -11.45 8.39 4.48
N ALA A 159 -12.64 8.91 4.80
CA ALA A 159 -13.07 9.06 6.19
C ALA A 159 -13.34 7.69 6.86
N GLU A 160 -13.87 6.74 6.11
CA GLU A 160 -14.12 5.39 6.59
C GLU A 160 -12.81 4.64 6.84
N LEU A 161 -11.85 4.69 5.90
CA LEU A 161 -10.54 4.07 6.11
C LEU A 161 -9.81 4.69 7.33
N LYS A 162 -9.92 6.01 7.51
CA LYS A 162 -9.42 6.66 8.72
C LYS A 162 -10.04 6.06 9.99
N ALA A 163 -11.37 5.92 10.02
CA ALA A 163 -12.08 5.33 11.16
C ALA A 163 -11.69 3.86 11.41
N MET A 164 -11.49 3.08 10.33
CA MET A 164 -10.97 1.70 10.44
C MET A 164 -9.56 1.65 11.05
N MET A 165 -8.68 2.58 10.67
CA MET A 165 -7.34 2.70 11.29
C MET A 165 -7.47 3.04 12.78
N GLU A 166 -8.34 3.97 13.15
CA GLU A 166 -8.61 4.33 14.57
C GLU A 166 -9.14 3.12 15.35
N ALA A 167 -10.06 2.35 14.76
CA ALA A 167 -10.59 1.12 15.36
C ALA A 167 -9.52 0.02 15.51
N ALA A 168 -8.53 -0.03 14.62
CA ALA A 168 -7.38 -0.94 14.75
C ALA A 168 -6.37 -0.53 15.83
N GLY A 169 -6.54 0.65 16.46
CA GLY A 169 -5.73 1.14 17.57
C GLY A 169 -4.77 2.30 17.22
N PHE A 170 -4.72 2.71 15.96
CA PHE A 170 -3.90 3.85 15.57
C PHE A 170 -4.42 5.16 16.17
N VAL A 171 -3.50 6.03 16.54
CA VAL A 171 -3.79 7.38 17.03
C VAL A 171 -3.32 8.42 16.02
N ARG A 172 -3.82 9.65 16.15
CA ARG A 172 -3.48 10.76 15.24
C ARG A 172 -3.64 10.38 13.77
N CYS A 173 -4.73 9.64 13.47
CA CYS A 173 -5.05 9.27 12.11
C CYS A 173 -5.46 10.50 11.30
N ASP A 174 -4.87 10.62 10.12
CA ASP A 174 -5.19 11.67 9.17
C ASP A 174 -5.02 11.17 7.74
N TYR A 175 -5.59 11.89 6.77
CA TYR A 175 -5.39 11.59 5.38
C TYR A 175 -5.20 12.85 4.53
N LYS A 176 -4.44 12.70 3.46
CA LYS A 176 -4.20 13.74 2.46
C LYS A 176 -4.65 13.25 1.10
N ASN A 177 -5.61 13.97 0.50
CA ASN A 177 -6.05 13.70 -0.86
C ASN A 177 -4.99 14.14 -1.88
N LEU A 178 -4.81 13.31 -2.89
CA LEU A 178 -3.99 13.55 -4.07
C LEU A 178 -4.90 13.46 -5.31
N SER A 179 -4.54 14.22 -6.36
CA SER A 179 -5.27 14.19 -7.65
C SER A 179 -6.79 14.31 -7.46
N ALA A 180 -7.25 15.35 -6.78
CA ALA A 180 -8.67 15.61 -6.51
C ALA A 180 -9.39 14.47 -5.75
N GLY A 181 -8.68 13.69 -4.96
CA GLY A 181 -9.24 12.59 -4.17
C GLY A 181 -9.18 11.21 -4.85
N ILE A 182 -8.75 11.13 -6.13
CA ILE A 182 -8.58 9.82 -6.82
C ILE A 182 -7.70 8.88 -5.99
N VAL A 183 -6.71 9.44 -5.30
CA VAL A 183 -5.80 8.72 -4.41
C VAL A 183 -5.73 9.48 -3.08
N ALA A 184 -5.60 8.75 -1.99
CA ALA A 184 -5.34 9.33 -0.67
C ALA A 184 -4.18 8.62 0.03
N ILE A 185 -3.41 9.40 0.79
CA ILE A 185 -2.40 8.87 1.73
C ILE A 185 -2.99 8.98 3.13
N HIS A 186 -3.23 7.86 3.78
CA HIS A 186 -3.59 7.81 5.19
C HIS A 186 -2.34 7.61 6.04
N THR A 187 -2.34 8.19 7.22
CA THR A 187 -1.25 8.10 8.18
C THR A 187 -1.84 7.84 9.56
N GLY A 188 -1.28 6.90 10.31
CA GLY A 188 -1.63 6.64 11.70
C GLY A 188 -0.38 6.26 12.50
N TYR A 189 -0.42 6.44 13.81
CA TYR A 189 0.71 6.17 14.71
C TYR A 189 0.30 5.16 15.76
N LYS A 190 1.25 4.34 16.19
CA LYS A 190 1.11 3.51 17.39
C LYS A 190 1.58 4.32 18.60
N ALA A 191 0.72 4.46 19.63
CA ALA A 191 1.08 5.13 20.88
C ALA A 191 2.08 4.30 21.70
#